data_2dd68c710f2eb70d78ff3956e2632aa0
#
_entry.id   2dd68c710f2eb70d78ff3956e2632aa0
#
_cell.length_a   1.000
_cell.length_b   1.000
_cell.length_c   1.000
_cell.angle_alpha   90.00
_cell.angle_beta   90.00
_cell.angle_gamma   90.00
#
_symmetry.space_group_name_H-M   'P 1'
#
loop_
_entity.id
_entity.type
_entity.pdbx_description
1 polymer ?
#
loop_
_entity_poly.entity_id
_entity_poly.type
_entity_poly.pdbx_seq_one_letter_code
_entity_poly.pdbx_strand_id
1 'polypeptide(L)'
;RQALCYVSGLIISTFAQSPLAHQFLELIIGFGIAGTGMGMILAVVGRASSEKNRSMALGIVTAAGSVGQMVGAPLAQFLLNLYEWQQVFIIFAFSIVLVMTVVPLLKETPVSSKKEIEVSLTKVVGNAFKDPNFSMIFLGFFACGYQLAFVSAHFPAMVTEMCSAISPSSLLHYFGVSTTSGLGALAIALIGFSNIFGTIYAGWLGQKFPKKYLLAIVYALRTLTVSYTHL
;
A
#
# COMPACT_ATOMS: atom_id res chain seq x y z
N ARG A 1 -12.32 2.18 -15.08
CA ARG A 1 -12.54 0.73 -15.32
C ARG A 1 -11.97 -0.13 -14.21
N GLN A 2 -10.69 0.05 -13.81
CA GLN A 2 -10.06 -0.77 -12.75
C GLN A 2 -10.68 -0.55 -11.36
N ALA A 3 -11.08 0.67 -11.02
CA ALA A 3 -11.82 0.92 -9.77
C ALA A 3 -13.19 0.21 -9.75
N LEU A 4 -13.85 0.06 -10.90
CA LEU A 4 -15.06 -0.75 -10.99
C LEU A 4 -14.78 -2.23 -10.74
N CYS A 5 -13.66 -2.77 -11.24
CA CYS A 5 -13.25 -4.13 -10.92
C CYS A 5 -13.00 -4.30 -9.41
N TYR A 6 -12.39 -3.30 -8.77
CA TYR A 6 -12.17 -3.33 -7.31
C TYR A 6 -13.51 -3.37 -6.55
N VAL A 7 -14.42 -2.45 -6.85
CA VAL A 7 -15.74 -2.38 -6.22
C VAL A 7 -16.53 -3.66 -6.47
N SER A 8 -16.59 -4.15 -7.72
CA SER A 8 -17.30 -5.39 -8.04
C SER A 8 -16.71 -6.61 -7.35
N GLY A 9 -15.37 -6.69 -7.26
CA GLY A 9 -14.69 -7.76 -6.54
C GLY A 9 -15.07 -7.79 -5.06
N LEU A 10 -15.08 -6.63 -4.38
CA LEU A 10 -15.49 -6.54 -2.98
C LEU A 10 -16.96 -6.94 -2.80
N ILE A 11 -17.87 -6.45 -3.64
CA ILE A 11 -19.30 -6.77 -3.51
C ILE A 11 -19.56 -8.26 -3.79
N ILE A 12 -18.97 -8.82 -4.85
CA ILE A 12 -19.17 -10.23 -5.18
C ILE A 12 -18.55 -11.15 -4.11
N SER A 13 -17.46 -10.75 -3.48
CA SER A 13 -16.84 -11.50 -2.39
C SER A 13 -17.79 -11.72 -1.20
N THR A 14 -18.75 -10.81 -0.98
CA THR A 14 -19.74 -10.97 0.11
C THR A 14 -20.67 -12.17 -0.10
N PHE A 15 -20.81 -12.64 -1.32
CA PHE A 15 -21.64 -13.81 -1.68
C PHE A 15 -20.84 -15.11 -1.86
N ALA A 16 -19.51 -15.03 -1.83
CA ALA A 16 -18.67 -16.21 -2.02
C ALA A 16 -18.72 -17.11 -0.80
N GLN A 17 -19.01 -18.42 -1.03
CA GLN A 17 -19.15 -19.41 0.04
C GLN A 17 -18.03 -20.45 0.02
N SER A 18 -17.12 -20.40 -0.95
CA SER A 18 -16.03 -21.35 -1.04
C SER A 18 -14.67 -20.66 -1.06
N PRO A 19 -13.62 -21.28 -0.49
CA PRO A 19 -12.26 -20.73 -0.53
C PRO A 19 -11.76 -20.47 -1.96
N LEU A 20 -12.11 -21.34 -2.91
CA LEU A 20 -11.71 -21.20 -4.29
C LEU A 20 -12.35 -19.96 -4.96
N ALA A 21 -13.63 -19.69 -4.67
CA ALA A 21 -14.31 -18.50 -5.16
C ALA A 21 -13.64 -17.22 -4.63
N HIS A 22 -13.27 -17.18 -3.34
CA HIS A 22 -12.52 -16.08 -2.76
C HIS A 22 -11.17 -15.86 -3.46
N GLN A 23 -10.40 -16.91 -3.74
CA GLN A 23 -9.13 -16.77 -4.45
C GLN A 23 -9.27 -16.16 -5.85
N PHE A 24 -10.31 -16.52 -6.61
CA PHE A 24 -10.59 -15.90 -7.89
C PHE A 24 -11.01 -14.42 -7.75
N LEU A 25 -11.79 -14.09 -6.75
CA LEU A 25 -12.21 -12.72 -6.50
C LEU A 25 -11.04 -11.84 -6.04
N GLU A 26 -10.10 -12.38 -5.28
CA GLU A 26 -8.85 -11.70 -4.92
C GLU A 26 -8.00 -11.33 -6.17
N LEU A 27 -8.01 -12.14 -7.23
CA LEU A 27 -7.37 -11.76 -8.49
C LEU A 27 -8.06 -10.54 -9.13
N ILE A 28 -9.38 -10.48 -9.10
CA ILE A 28 -10.15 -9.33 -9.64
C ILE A 28 -9.90 -8.08 -8.79
N ILE A 29 -9.91 -8.23 -7.46
CA ILE A 29 -9.59 -7.16 -6.51
C ILE A 29 -8.16 -6.66 -6.73
N GLY A 30 -7.19 -7.58 -6.84
CA GLY A 30 -5.80 -7.26 -7.09
C GLY A 30 -5.58 -6.49 -8.41
N PHE A 31 -6.26 -6.90 -9.48
CA PHE A 31 -6.27 -6.16 -10.74
C PHE A 31 -6.88 -4.76 -10.60
N GLY A 32 -7.94 -4.62 -9.81
CA GLY A 32 -8.56 -3.33 -9.48
C GLY A 32 -7.60 -2.42 -8.70
N ILE A 33 -6.93 -2.96 -7.68
CA ILE A 33 -5.94 -2.24 -6.85
C ILE A 33 -4.75 -1.79 -7.70
N ALA A 34 -4.26 -2.62 -8.63
CA ALA A 34 -3.10 -2.29 -9.45
C ALA A 34 -3.28 -0.98 -10.24
N GLY A 35 -4.49 -0.71 -10.71
CA GLY A 35 -4.75 0.51 -11.48
C GLY A 35 -5.27 1.71 -10.70
N THR A 36 -5.63 1.52 -9.44
CA THR A 36 -6.04 2.61 -8.53
C THR A 36 -4.98 2.87 -7.46
N GLY A 37 -3.94 2.05 -7.43
CA GLY A 37 -2.93 2.04 -6.40
C GLY A 37 -1.83 3.08 -6.56
N MET A 38 -0.88 2.99 -5.66
CA MET A 38 0.24 3.92 -5.49
C MET A 38 1.03 4.18 -6.78
N GLY A 39 1.23 3.15 -7.62
CA GLY A 39 2.03 3.28 -8.86
C GLY A 39 1.47 4.32 -9.83
N MET A 40 0.14 4.33 -10.03
CA MET A 40 -0.52 5.31 -10.90
C MET A 40 -0.40 6.73 -10.33
N ILE A 41 -0.65 6.88 -9.02
CA ILE A 41 -0.57 8.18 -8.35
C ILE A 41 0.86 8.73 -8.41
N LEU A 42 1.87 7.91 -8.13
CA LEU A 42 3.27 8.30 -8.24
C LEU A 42 3.66 8.71 -9.68
N ALA A 43 3.13 8.02 -10.69
CA ALA A 43 3.36 8.38 -12.09
C ALA A 43 2.75 9.73 -12.46
N VAL A 44 1.55 10.04 -11.99
CA VAL A 44 0.87 11.34 -12.21
C VAL A 44 1.62 12.45 -11.50
N VAL A 45 1.89 12.30 -10.21
CA VAL A 45 2.58 13.32 -9.41
C VAL A 45 4.02 13.53 -9.88
N GLY A 46 4.71 12.44 -10.24
CA GLY A 46 6.09 12.53 -10.76
C GLY A 46 6.17 13.30 -12.09
N ARG A 47 5.13 13.23 -12.93
CA ARG A 47 5.02 14.02 -14.17
C ARG A 47 4.61 15.47 -13.92
N ALA A 48 3.71 15.70 -12.98
CA ALA A 48 3.23 17.05 -12.65
C ALA A 48 4.24 17.86 -11.84
N SER A 49 5.20 17.20 -11.17
CA SER A 49 6.18 17.85 -10.30
C SER A 49 7.40 18.37 -11.10
N SER A 50 7.91 19.56 -10.73
CA SER A 50 9.18 20.05 -11.25
C SER A 50 10.33 19.13 -10.83
N GLU A 51 11.40 19.08 -11.62
CA GLU A 51 12.56 18.21 -11.33
C GLU A 51 13.15 18.46 -9.94
N LYS A 52 13.25 19.73 -9.54
CA LYS A 52 13.76 20.14 -8.23
C LYS A 52 12.94 19.58 -7.06
N ASN A 53 11.61 19.53 -7.18
CA ASN A 53 10.71 19.17 -6.08
C ASN A 53 10.15 17.76 -6.21
N ARG A 54 10.45 17.05 -7.30
CA ARG A 54 9.88 15.72 -7.60
C ARG A 54 10.06 14.72 -6.48
N SER A 55 11.25 14.63 -5.89
CA SER A 55 11.54 13.68 -4.81
C SER A 55 10.68 13.96 -3.57
N MET A 56 10.55 15.23 -3.17
CA MET A 56 9.70 15.61 -2.04
C MET A 56 8.22 15.35 -2.33
N ALA A 57 7.74 15.70 -3.53
CA ALA A 57 6.35 15.46 -3.92
C ALA A 57 6.00 13.96 -3.88
N LEU A 58 6.88 13.10 -4.37
CA LEU A 58 6.72 11.65 -4.29
C LEU A 58 6.73 11.15 -2.84
N GLY A 59 7.61 11.70 -1.99
CA GLY A 59 7.65 11.39 -0.56
C GLY A 59 6.35 11.75 0.16
N ILE A 60 5.79 12.93 -0.10
CA ILE A 60 4.52 13.39 0.50
C ILE A 60 3.36 12.50 0.05
N VAL A 61 3.29 12.13 -1.23
CA VAL A 61 2.23 11.26 -1.74
C VAL A 61 2.33 9.86 -1.12
N THR A 62 3.54 9.34 -0.95
CA THR A 62 3.76 8.06 -0.27
C THR A 62 3.36 8.14 1.20
N ALA A 63 3.65 9.27 1.86
CA ALA A 63 3.19 9.52 3.23
C ALA A 63 1.66 9.52 3.34
N ALA A 64 0.94 10.09 2.36
CA ALA A 64 -0.53 10.03 2.33
C ALA A 64 -1.06 8.59 2.27
N GLY A 65 -0.40 7.70 1.50
CA GLY A 65 -0.70 6.26 1.52
C GLY A 65 -0.47 5.62 2.90
N SER A 66 0.58 6.04 3.59
CA SER A 66 0.88 5.56 4.95
C SER A 66 -0.13 6.08 5.99
N VAL A 67 -0.70 7.29 5.81
CA VAL A 67 -1.86 7.76 6.60
C VAL A 67 -3.06 6.83 6.40
N GLY A 68 -3.32 6.41 5.14
CA GLY A 68 -4.36 5.42 4.85
C GLY A 68 -4.14 4.10 5.59
N GLN A 69 -2.92 3.61 5.65
CA GLN A 69 -2.56 2.41 6.42
C GLN A 69 -2.74 2.62 7.93
N MET A 70 -2.31 3.77 8.46
CA MET A 70 -2.43 4.10 9.88
C MET A 70 -3.89 4.15 10.35
N VAL A 71 -4.78 4.68 9.53
CA VAL A 71 -6.21 4.82 9.85
C VAL A 71 -7.00 3.58 9.44
N GLY A 72 -6.66 2.98 8.30
CA GLY A 72 -7.45 1.92 7.68
C GLY A 72 -7.52 0.64 8.50
N ALA A 73 -6.41 0.19 9.09
CA ALA A 73 -6.40 -1.03 9.89
C ALA A 73 -7.23 -0.91 11.19
N PRO A 74 -7.09 0.15 12.02
CA PRO A 74 -7.97 0.37 13.16
C PRO A 74 -9.43 0.57 12.77
N LEU A 75 -9.71 1.28 11.67
CA LEU A 75 -11.06 1.49 11.17
C LEU A 75 -11.69 0.15 10.75
N ALA A 76 -10.96 -0.68 10.02
CA ALA A 76 -11.43 -2.01 9.65
C ALA A 76 -11.74 -2.86 10.87
N GLN A 77 -10.85 -2.89 11.86
CA GLN A 77 -11.07 -3.61 13.11
C GLN A 77 -12.27 -3.08 13.89
N PHE A 78 -12.43 -1.75 13.96
CA PHE A 78 -13.59 -1.14 14.61
C PHE A 78 -14.91 -1.53 13.94
N LEU A 79 -14.93 -1.51 12.61
CA LEU A 79 -16.11 -1.93 11.84
C LEU A 79 -16.40 -3.42 12.02
N LEU A 80 -15.38 -4.27 12.05
CA LEU A 80 -15.53 -5.73 12.29
C LEU A 80 -16.01 -6.06 13.71
N ASN A 81 -15.83 -5.16 14.67
CA ASN A 81 -16.42 -5.31 16.01
C ASN A 81 -17.92 -5.00 16.05
N LEU A 82 -18.42 -4.20 15.08
CA LEU A 82 -19.81 -3.75 15.01
C LEU A 82 -20.64 -4.50 13.96
N TYR A 83 -19.99 -4.95 12.89
CA TYR A 83 -20.64 -5.49 11.70
C TYR A 83 -19.96 -6.80 11.27
N GLU A 84 -20.69 -7.63 10.56
CA GLU A 84 -20.13 -8.81 9.90
C GLU A 84 -19.19 -8.39 8.75
N TRP A 85 -18.20 -9.24 8.44
CA TRP A 85 -17.19 -8.93 7.42
C TRP A 85 -17.78 -8.58 6.04
N GLN A 86 -18.93 -9.18 5.68
CA GLN A 86 -19.63 -8.88 4.41
C GLN A 86 -20.09 -7.42 4.37
N GLN A 87 -20.65 -6.92 5.48
CA GLN A 87 -21.10 -5.54 5.59
C GLN A 87 -19.91 -4.58 5.56
N VAL A 88 -18.78 -4.95 6.16
CA VAL A 88 -17.56 -4.15 6.11
C VAL A 88 -17.03 -4.05 4.68
N PHE A 89 -17.07 -5.12 3.89
CA PHE A 89 -16.70 -5.08 2.46
C PHE A 89 -17.59 -4.14 1.67
N ILE A 90 -18.90 -4.13 1.92
CA ILE A 90 -19.85 -3.20 1.29
C ILE A 90 -19.54 -1.74 1.67
N ILE A 91 -19.23 -1.47 2.95
CA ILE A 91 -18.85 -0.12 3.42
C ILE A 91 -17.58 0.35 2.69
N PHE A 92 -16.56 -0.50 2.56
CA PHE A 92 -15.35 -0.15 1.81
C PHE A 92 -15.63 0.02 0.32
N ALA A 93 -16.44 -0.84 -0.30
CA ALA A 93 -16.86 -0.68 -1.70
C ALA A 93 -17.56 0.68 -1.93
N PHE A 94 -18.47 1.06 -1.03
CA PHE A 94 -19.15 2.35 -1.09
C PHE A 94 -18.17 3.53 -0.92
N SER A 95 -17.19 3.41 -0.03
CA SER A 95 -16.14 4.41 0.16
C SER A 95 -15.31 4.64 -1.12
N ILE A 96 -15.00 3.57 -1.86
CA ILE A 96 -14.30 3.66 -3.15
C ILE A 96 -15.19 4.38 -4.18
N VAL A 97 -16.47 4.06 -4.26
CA VAL A 97 -17.41 4.73 -5.16
C VAL A 97 -17.47 6.23 -4.83
N LEU A 98 -17.52 6.59 -3.54
CA LEU A 98 -17.51 8.00 -3.12
C LEU A 98 -16.25 8.72 -3.60
N VAL A 99 -15.07 8.10 -3.46
CA VAL A 99 -13.81 8.66 -3.97
C VAL A 99 -13.86 8.80 -5.50
N MET A 100 -14.45 7.84 -6.21
CA MET A 100 -14.57 7.91 -7.68
C MET A 100 -15.40 9.11 -8.15
N THR A 101 -16.37 9.59 -7.38
CA THR A 101 -17.15 10.80 -7.74
C THR A 101 -16.32 12.08 -7.68
N VAL A 102 -15.24 12.08 -6.92
CA VAL A 102 -14.32 13.23 -6.79
C VAL A 102 -13.28 13.26 -7.92
N VAL A 103 -12.96 12.12 -8.52
CA VAL A 103 -11.93 12.02 -9.58
C VAL A 103 -12.18 12.95 -10.78
N PRO A 104 -13.40 13.10 -11.30
CA PRO A 104 -13.67 14.03 -12.42
C PRO A 104 -13.42 15.51 -12.10
N LEU A 105 -13.35 15.87 -10.80
CA LEU A 105 -13.05 17.24 -10.37
C LEU A 105 -11.54 17.55 -10.45
N LEU A 106 -10.70 16.52 -10.55
CA LEU A 106 -9.26 16.69 -10.73
C LEU A 106 -8.98 17.17 -12.15
N LYS A 107 -8.33 18.33 -12.27
CA LYS A 107 -7.88 18.83 -13.58
C LYS A 107 -6.82 17.88 -14.13
N GLU A 108 -7.07 17.33 -15.30
CA GLU A 108 -6.04 16.60 -16.04
C GLU A 108 -4.92 17.57 -16.43
N THR A 109 -3.70 17.30 -15.99
CA THR A 109 -2.53 17.91 -16.58
C THR A 109 -2.41 17.35 -18.00
N PRO A 110 -2.46 18.19 -19.06
CA PRO A 110 -2.38 17.68 -20.43
C PRO A 110 -1.08 16.90 -20.56
N VAL A 111 -1.21 15.62 -20.87
CA VAL A 111 -0.07 14.80 -21.28
C VAL A 111 0.45 15.48 -22.54
N SER A 112 1.65 16.10 -22.45
CA SER A 112 2.29 16.66 -23.61
C SER A 112 2.40 15.56 -24.67
N SER A 113 1.57 15.68 -25.69
CA SER A 113 1.52 14.79 -26.84
C SER A 113 2.76 15.03 -27.72
N LYS A 114 3.94 14.74 -27.16
CA LYS A 114 5.10 14.43 -27.99
C LYS A 114 4.88 13.04 -28.50
N LYS A 115 4.57 12.92 -29.81
CA LYS A 115 4.51 11.71 -30.63
C LYS A 115 4.77 10.46 -29.80
N GLU A 116 3.71 9.84 -29.30
CA GLU A 116 3.78 8.47 -28.83
C GLU A 116 4.22 7.65 -30.05
N ILE A 117 5.50 7.32 -30.07
CA ILE A 117 5.99 6.28 -30.94
C ILE A 117 5.18 5.07 -30.54
N GLU A 118 4.37 4.52 -31.44
CA GLU A 118 3.61 3.28 -31.26
C GLU A 118 4.59 2.10 -31.08
N VAL A 119 5.28 2.09 -29.97
CA VAL A 119 6.16 0.96 -29.59
C VAL A 119 5.28 -0.01 -28.83
N SER A 120 5.14 -1.22 -29.39
CA SER A 120 4.44 -2.30 -28.72
C SER A 120 4.90 -2.46 -27.27
N LEU A 121 3.96 -2.53 -26.34
CA LEU A 121 4.21 -2.69 -24.90
C LEU A 121 5.19 -3.83 -24.61
N THR A 122 5.07 -4.95 -25.31
CA THR A 122 5.95 -6.11 -25.20
C THR A 122 7.41 -5.74 -25.52
N LYS A 123 7.62 -4.90 -26.53
CA LYS A 123 8.96 -4.45 -26.96
C LYS A 123 9.57 -3.49 -25.93
N VAL A 124 8.75 -2.60 -25.37
CA VAL A 124 9.17 -1.66 -24.28
C VAL A 124 9.60 -2.43 -23.05
N VAL A 125 8.77 -3.37 -22.59
CA VAL A 125 9.05 -4.21 -21.42
C VAL A 125 10.27 -5.08 -21.66
N GLY A 126 10.37 -5.74 -22.83
CA GLY A 126 11.52 -6.56 -23.17
C GLY A 126 12.84 -5.78 -23.21
N ASN A 127 12.82 -4.53 -23.70
CA ASN A 127 13.99 -3.66 -23.70
C ASN A 127 14.35 -3.16 -22.28
N ALA A 128 13.36 -2.89 -21.43
CA ALA A 128 13.60 -2.49 -20.06
C ALA A 128 14.33 -3.61 -19.28
N PHE A 129 13.93 -4.86 -19.41
CA PHE A 129 14.59 -5.99 -18.75
C PHE A 129 16.00 -6.32 -19.30
N LYS A 130 16.37 -5.80 -20.46
CA LYS A 130 17.75 -5.87 -20.95
C LYS A 130 18.71 -4.92 -20.25
N ASP A 131 18.18 -3.85 -19.61
CA ASP A 131 18.97 -2.94 -18.79
C ASP A 131 19.18 -3.54 -17.39
N PRO A 132 20.44 -3.86 -16.99
CA PRO A 132 20.71 -4.42 -15.68
C PRO A 132 20.29 -3.50 -14.52
N ASN A 133 20.37 -2.17 -14.72
CA ASN A 133 19.93 -1.23 -13.68
C ASN A 133 18.43 -1.34 -13.45
N PHE A 134 17.63 -1.44 -14.52
CA PHE A 134 16.18 -1.63 -14.40
C PHE A 134 15.86 -2.95 -13.70
N SER A 135 16.52 -4.04 -14.11
CA SER A 135 16.30 -5.38 -13.55
C SER A 135 16.64 -5.44 -12.05
N MET A 136 17.74 -4.81 -11.63
CA MET A 136 18.12 -4.75 -10.21
C MET A 136 17.13 -3.91 -9.38
N ILE A 137 16.68 -2.76 -9.90
CA ILE A 137 15.65 -1.94 -9.23
C ILE A 137 14.33 -2.71 -9.14
N PHE A 138 13.95 -3.42 -10.21
CA PHE A 138 12.75 -4.25 -10.23
C PHE A 138 12.80 -5.36 -9.17
N LEU A 139 13.90 -6.09 -9.04
CA LEU A 139 14.09 -7.13 -8.03
C LEU A 139 14.05 -6.56 -6.61
N GLY A 140 14.69 -5.42 -6.38
CA GLY A 140 14.63 -4.72 -5.10
C GLY A 140 13.21 -4.31 -4.73
N PHE A 141 12.48 -3.75 -5.68
CA PHE A 141 11.08 -3.35 -5.46
C PHE A 141 10.14 -4.55 -5.28
N PHE A 142 10.39 -5.65 -6.00
CA PHE A 142 9.69 -6.91 -5.80
C PHE A 142 9.87 -7.43 -4.36
N ALA A 143 11.12 -7.51 -3.87
CA ALA A 143 11.40 -7.93 -2.50
C ALA A 143 10.73 -7.02 -1.46
N CYS A 144 10.68 -5.71 -1.73
CA CYS A 144 9.97 -4.74 -0.88
C CYS A 144 8.46 -5.02 -0.85
N GLY A 145 7.84 -5.20 -2.02
CA GLY A 145 6.41 -5.49 -2.14
C GLY A 145 6.02 -6.82 -1.48
N TYR A 146 6.83 -7.86 -1.71
CA TYR A 146 6.64 -9.17 -1.09
C TYR A 146 6.63 -9.08 0.46
N GLN A 147 7.62 -8.40 1.03
CA GLN A 147 7.69 -8.24 2.49
C GLN A 147 6.51 -7.44 3.04
N LEU A 148 6.11 -6.34 2.36
CA LEU A 148 4.97 -5.54 2.78
C LEU A 148 3.67 -6.36 2.76
N ALA A 149 3.44 -7.12 1.69
CA ALA A 149 2.28 -8.00 1.57
C ALA A 149 2.29 -9.09 2.64
N PHE A 150 3.44 -9.74 2.87
CA PHE A 150 3.60 -10.77 3.89
C PHE A 150 3.29 -10.24 5.29
N VAL A 151 3.88 -9.10 5.68
CA VAL A 151 3.63 -8.48 6.99
C VAL A 151 2.16 -8.09 7.14
N SER A 152 1.57 -7.46 6.12
CA SER A 152 0.17 -7.02 6.20
C SER A 152 -0.82 -8.19 6.30
N ALA A 153 -0.55 -9.31 5.63
CA ALA A 153 -1.43 -10.47 5.63
C ALA A 153 -1.26 -11.35 6.87
N HIS A 154 -0.02 -11.60 7.30
CA HIS A 154 0.26 -12.62 8.32
C HIS A 154 0.49 -12.05 9.71
N PHE A 155 1.00 -10.83 9.84
CA PHE A 155 1.34 -10.27 11.14
C PHE A 155 0.14 -10.14 12.11
N PRO A 156 -1.06 -9.69 11.68
CA PRO A 156 -2.21 -9.66 12.58
C PRO A 156 -2.63 -11.05 13.08
N ALA A 157 -2.58 -12.05 12.21
CA ALA A 157 -2.88 -13.45 12.59
C ALA A 157 -1.83 -13.99 13.58
N MET A 158 -0.55 -13.75 13.32
CA MET A 158 0.54 -14.14 14.21
C MET A 158 0.39 -13.52 15.62
N VAL A 159 0.05 -12.23 15.68
CA VAL A 159 -0.20 -11.56 16.97
C VAL A 159 -1.37 -12.21 17.72
N THR A 160 -2.42 -12.60 17.00
CA THR A 160 -3.59 -13.27 17.59
C THR A 160 -3.23 -14.64 18.15
N GLU A 161 -2.35 -15.39 17.50
CA GLU A 161 -1.92 -16.73 17.92
C GLU A 161 -0.88 -16.70 19.04
N MET A 162 0.06 -15.77 18.99
CA MET A 162 1.21 -15.73 19.92
C MET A 162 0.95 -14.91 21.18
N CYS A 163 0.06 -13.93 21.15
CA CYS A 163 -0.21 -13.08 22.30
C CYS A 163 -1.34 -13.65 23.15
N SER A 164 -1.12 -13.65 24.48
CA SER A 164 -2.16 -13.94 25.46
C SER A 164 -3.25 -12.86 25.45
N ALA A 165 -4.41 -13.20 26.01
CA ALA A 165 -5.50 -12.22 26.19
C ALA A 165 -5.01 -10.95 26.89
N ILE A 166 -5.43 -9.79 26.42
CA ILE A 166 -5.03 -8.49 26.96
C ILE A 166 -5.67 -8.32 28.35
N SER A 167 -4.85 -8.11 29.37
CA SER A 167 -5.34 -7.86 30.73
C SER A 167 -6.14 -6.57 30.78
N PRO A 168 -7.30 -6.53 31.47
CA PRO A 168 -8.06 -5.29 31.68
C PRO A 168 -7.27 -4.16 32.37
N SER A 169 -6.22 -4.50 33.12
CA SER A 169 -5.33 -3.53 33.78
C SER A 169 -4.20 -3.01 32.90
N SER A 170 -4.08 -3.48 31.65
CA SER A 170 -3.01 -3.04 30.74
C SER A 170 -3.26 -1.64 30.18
N LEU A 171 -2.19 -0.91 29.89
CA LEU A 171 -2.26 0.37 29.16
C LEU A 171 -2.97 0.23 27.81
N LEU A 172 -2.83 -0.92 27.14
CA LEU A 172 -3.47 -1.21 25.87
C LEU A 172 -5.00 -1.18 25.98
N HIS A 173 -5.55 -1.71 27.09
CA HIS A 173 -6.99 -1.67 27.35
C HIS A 173 -7.49 -0.23 27.56
N TYR A 174 -6.70 0.60 28.22
CA TYR A 174 -6.99 2.02 28.39
C TYR A 174 -7.05 2.77 27.04
N PHE A 175 -6.23 2.39 26.07
CA PHE A 175 -6.28 2.92 24.70
C PHE A 175 -7.34 2.25 23.79
N GLY A 176 -8.26 1.48 24.37
CA GLY A 176 -9.34 0.84 23.64
C GLY A 176 -8.98 -0.46 22.91
N VAL A 177 -7.79 -1.01 23.15
CA VAL A 177 -7.33 -2.28 22.59
C VAL A 177 -7.61 -3.40 23.59
N SER A 178 -8.76 -4.06 23.44
CA SER A 178 -9.22 -5.13 24.33
C SER A 178 -9.01 -6.54 23.77
N THR A 179 -8.69 -6.65 22.48
CA THR A 179 -8.53 -7.93 21.78
C THR A 179 -7.16 -8.07 21.10
N THR A 180 -6.71 -9.29 20.89
CA THR A 180 -5.45 -9.56 20.16
C THR A 180 -5.53 -9.13 18.69
N SER A 181 -6.71 -9.21 18.05
CA SER A 181 -6.93 -8.64 16.71
C SER A 181 -6.82 -7.12 16.70
N GLY A 182 -7.31 -6.44 17.74
CA GLY A 182 -7.11 -5.00 17.95
C GLY A 182 -5.63 -4.63 18.11
N LEU A 183 -4.84 -5.48 18.79
CA LEU A 183 -3.41 -5.30 18.92
C LEU A 183 -2.70 -5.42 17.55
N GLY A 184 -3.10 -6.39 16.72
CA GLY A 184 -2.62 -6.52 15.35
C GLY A 184 -2.92 -5.27 14.50
N ALA A 185 -4.14 -4.75 14.59
CA ALA A 185 -4.54 -3.52 13.90
C ALA A 185 -3.73 -2.30 14.37
N LEU A 186 -3.50 -2.17 15.69
CA LEU A 186 -2.67 -1.11 16.27
C LEU A 186 -1.22 -1.20 15.77
N ALA A 187 -0.66 -2.40 15.69
CA ALA A 187 0.71 -2.59 15.18
C ALA A 187 0.84 -2.15 13.71
N ILE A 188 -0.12 -2.49 12.85
CA ILE A 188 -0.16 -2.00 11.46
C ILE A 188 -0.30 -0.47 11.42
N ALA A 189 -1.10 0.11 12.31
CA ALA A 189 -1.23 1.56 12.42
C ALA A 189 0.10 2.24 12.81
N LEU A 190 0.85 1.67 13.75
CA LEU A 190 2.17 2.17 14.16
C LEU A 190 3.20 2.07 13.04
N ILE A 191 3.16 1.02 12.22
CA ILE A 191 3.97 0.91 11.00
C ILE A 191 3.61 2.06 10.05
N GLY A 192 2.32 2.29 9.78
CA GLY A 192 1.85 3.40 8.95
C GLY A 192 2.30 4.76 9.49
N PHE A 193 2.16 4.99 10.79
CA PHE A 193 2.61 6.21 11.46
C PHE A 193 4.11 6.47 11.26
N SER A 194 4.94 5.47 11.51
CA SER A 194 6.39 5.58 11.34
C SER A 194 6.78 5.81 9.88
N ASN A 195 6.07 5.18 8.94
CA ASN A 195 6.29 5.36 7.51
C ASN A 195 5.99 6.78 7.02
N ILE A 196 5.06 7.51 7.63
CA ILE A 196 4.79 8.91 7.28
C ILE A 196 6.07 9.74 7.39
N PHE A 197 6.74 9.66 8.53
CA PHE A 197 7.99 10.39 8.75
C PHE A 197 9.13 9.87 7.87
N GLY A 198 9.25 8.55 7.76
CA GLY A 198 10.28 7.90 6.96
C GLY A 198 10.22 8.30 5.48
N THR A 199 9.02 8.32 4.89
CA THR A 199 8.85 8.66 3.46
C THR A 199 9.05 10.15 3.18
N ILE A 200 8.60 11.04 4.06
CA ILE A 200 8.85 12.48 3.94
C ILE A 200 10.35 12.75 4.06
N TYR A 201 11.02 12.15 5.05
CA TYR A 201 12.46 12.29 5.26
C TYR A 201 13.27 11.75 4.08
N ALA A 202 12.91 10.57 3.56
CA ALA A 202 13.52 10.00 2.37
C ALA A 202 13.31 10.89 1.13
N GLY A 203 12.12 11.49 0.98
CA GLY A 203 11.82 12.46 -0.08
C GLY A 203 12.73 13.70 -0.01
N TRP A 204 12.95 14.22 1.19
CA TRP A 204 13.86 15.34 1.44
C TRP A 204 15.33 14.98 1.18
N LEU A 205 15.79 13.84 1.66
CA LEU A 205 17.13 13.34 1.39
C LEU A 205 17.37 13.14 -0.12
N GLY A 206 16.36 12.63 -0.83
CA GLY A 206 16.43 12.38 -2.28
C GLY A 206 16.54 13.65 -3.12
N GLN A 207 16.34 14.84 -2.53
CA GLN A 207 16.66 16.13 -3.18
C GLN A 207 18.14 16.52 -3.02
N LYS A 208 18.78 16.05 -1.95
CA LYS A 208 20.14 16.47 -1.57
C LYS A 208 21.22 15.48 -2.00
N PHE A 209 20.88 14.18 -2.02
CA PHE A 209 21.85 13.11 -2.23
C PHE A 209 21.52 12.27 -3.46
N PRO A 210 22.52 11.63 -4.10
CA PRO A 210 22.30 10.71 -5.20
C PRO A 210 21.40 9.54 -4.78
N LYS A 211 20.30 9.33 -5.47
CA LYS A 211 19.25 8.36 -5.12
C LYS A 211 19.76 6.92 -5.00
N LYS A 212 20.79 6.55 -5.79
CA LYS A 212 21.39 5.21 -5.75
C LYS A 212 22.01 4.86 -4.39
N TYR A 213 22.72 5.80 -3.76
CA TYR A 213 23.31 5.58 -2.44
C TYR A 213 22.26 5.57 -1.34
N LEU A 214 21.25 6.45 -1.45
CA LEU A 214 20.14 6.48 -0.52
C LEU A 214 19.37 5.15 -0.54
N LEU A 215 19.11 4.63 -1.74
CA LEU A 215 18.45 3.33 -1.90
C LEU A 215 19.29 2.19 -1.29
N ALA A 216 20.58 2.17 -1.55
CA ALA A 216 21.49 1.16 -0.98
C ALA A 216 21.51 1.19 0.55
N ILE A 217 21.55 2.39 1.16
CA ILE A 217 21.52 2.55 2.62
C ILE A 217 20.19 2.05 3.19
N VAL A 218 19.06 2.40 2.58
CA VAL A 218 17.73 1.94 3.03
C VAL A 218 17.63 0.42 3.01
N TYR A 219 18.11 -0.23 1.95
CA TYR A 219 18.10 -1.70 1.88
C TYR A 219 19.07 -2.33 2.88
N ALA A 220 20.25 -1.76 3.08
CA ALA A 220 21.20 -2.24 4.10
C ALA A 220 20.61 -2.16 5.52
N LEU A 221 20.02 -1.02 5.89
CA LEU A 221 19.37 -0.85 7.19
C LEU A 221 18.20 -1.83 7.36
N ARG A 222 17.40 -2.02 6.31
CA ARG A 222 16.30 -2.99 6.32
C ARG A 222 16.80 -4.42 6.55
N THR A 223 17.88 -4.83 5.90
CA THR A 223 18.49 -6.15 6.09
C THR A 223 18.96 -6.33 7.54
N LEU A 224 19.60 -5.32 8.12
CA LEU A 224 20.03 -5.36 9.52
C LEU A 224 18.86 -5.51 10.50
N THR A 225 17.77 -4.75 10.29
CA THR A 225 16.59 -4.85 11.18
C THR A 225 15.89 -6.20 11.07
N VAL A 226 15.78 -6.77 9.87
CA VAL A 226 15.19 -8.11 9.68
C VAL A 226 16.08 -9.19 10.30
N SER A 227 17.40 -9.10 10.14
CA SER A 227 18.32 -10.07 10.74
C SER A 227 18.26 -10.06 12.27
N TYR A 228 18.10 -8.90 12.89
CA TYR A 228 17.99 -8.78 14.35
C TYR A 228 16.71 -9.43 14.91
N THR A 229 15.61 -9.43 14.16
CA THR A 229 14.34 -10.05 14.60
C THR A 229 14.34 -11.58 14.49
N HIS A 230 15.36 -12.19 13.86
CA HIS A 230 15.53 -13.63 13.73
C HIS A 230 16.63 -14.22 14.65
N LEU A 231 17.28 -13.39 15.48
CA LEU A 231 18.21 -13.79 16.54
C LEU A 231 17.50 -13.85 17.89
#